data_7ef45a4198c044e708861e0fbcd6537d
#
_entry.id   7ef45a4198c044e708861e0fbcd6537d
#
_cell.length_a   1.000
_cell.length_b   1.000
_cell.length_c   1.000
_cell.angle_alpha   90.00
_cell.angle_beta   90.00
_cell.angle_gamma   90.00
#
_symmetry.space_group_name_H-M   'P 1'
#
loop_
_entity.id
_entity.type
_entity.pdbx_description
1 polymer ?
#
loop_
_entity_poly.entity_id
_entity_poly.type
_entity_poly.pdbx_seq_one_letter_code
_entity_poly.pdbx_strand_id
1 'polypeptide(L)'
;MFSKIEVIDNFLTEEDFKELSTLKLKSVNNFEKKVYHNRIFKDGSIESSCVENKTIRRLHNNYHSIAIKILEKYAPQKVELYQYSDFHIVVAGANYSFPIHSDTPNKLLSGVVYLVPEKNFGTTLYSANKKKIKNIEWKQNRALFFSRTENTPHSYKSDSISNRITLIYNLMTVDIKSVCKAEKTFYPYIYIKLKINKFLLKYFNLNI
;
A
#
# COMPACT_ATOMS: atom_id res chain seq x y z
N MET A 1 -1.91 6.32 -18.34
CA MET A 1 -2.99 5.31 -18.22
C MET A 1 -2.64 4.38 -17.08
N PHE A 2 -3.55 4.14 -16.14
CA PHE A 2 -3.37 3.18 -15.03
C PHE A 2 -3.47 1.75 -15.58
N SER A 3 -2.50 1.36 -16.42
CA SER A 3 -2.55 0.10 -17.19
C SER A 3 -1.71 -1.03 -16.61
N LYS A 4 -0.94 -0.74 -15.55
CA LYS A 4 0.05 -1.66 -14.98
C LYS A 4 -0.37 -2.06 -13.57
N ILE A 5 -1.40 -2.89 -13.47
CA ILE A 5 -1.91 -3.44 -12.21
C ILE A 5 -1.90 -4.97 -12.27
N GLU A 6 -1.69 -5.58 -11.13
CA GLU A 6 -1.88 -7.02 -10.91
C GLU A 6 -2.95 -7.20 -9.83
N VAL A 7 -3.94 -8.04 -10.10
CA VAL A 7 -4.98 -8.43 -9.14
C VAL A 7 -4.90 -9.93 -8.96
N ILE A 8 -4.68 -10.38 -7.74
CA ILE A 8 -4.47 -11.80 -7.42
C ILE A 8 -5.47 -12.19 -6.34
N ASP A 9 -6.38 -13.11 -6.64
CA ASP A 9 -7.27 -13.71 -5.65
C ASP A 9 -6.53 -14.81 -4.89
N ASN A 10 -6.91 -14.99 -3.62
CA ASN A 10 -6.28 -15.96 -2.71
C ASN A 10 -4.74 -15.79 -2.65
N PHE A 11 -4.31 -14.54 -2.50
CA PHE A 11 -2.88 -14.18 -2.56
C PHE A 11 -2.08 -14.76 -1.41
N LEU A 12 -2.60 -14.65 -0.18
CA LEU A 12 -1.98 -15.25 1.00
C LEU A 12 -2.35 -16.72 1.11
N THR A 13 -1.46 -17.54 1.66
CA THR A 13 -1.83 -18.87 2.11
C THR A 13 -2.97 -18.81 3.12
N GLU A 14 -3.70 -19.90 3.31
CA GLU A 14 -4.80 -19.96 4.28
C GLU A 14 -4.30 -19.64 5.71
N GLU A 15 -3.13 -20.16 6.07
CA GLU A 15 -2.49 -19.90 7.36
C GLU A 15 -2.18 -18.40 7.55
N ASP A 16 -1.48 -17.79 6.58
CA ASP A 16 -1.11 -16.36 6.66
C ASP A 16 -2.36 -15.46 6.68
N PHE A 17 -3.36 -15.78 5.86
CA PHE A 17 -4.61 -15.03 5.81
C PHE A 17 -5.36 -15.12 7.14
N LYS A 18 -5.49 -16.32 7.71
CA LYS A 18 -6.16 -16.55 9.00
C LYS A 18 -5.45 -15.80 10.12
N GLU A 19 -4.12 -15.91 10.21
CA GLU A 19 -3.33 -15.22 11.24
C GLU A 19 -3.52 -13.70 11.16
N LEU A 20 -3.37 -13.11 9.97
CA LEU A 20 -3.48 -11.65 9.79
C LEU A 20 -4.91 -11.14 9.98
N SER A 21 -5.92 -11.94 9.62
CA SER A 21 -7.34 -11.57 9.76
C SER A 21 -7.84 -11.66 11.21
N THR A 22 -7.17 -12.41 12.07
CA THR A 22 -7.52 -12.61 13.49
C THR A 22 -6.66 -11.81 14.46
N LEU A 23 -5.80 -10.91 13.96
CA LEU A 23 -4.98 -10.03 14.80
C LEU A 23 -5.86 -9.24 15.78
N LYS A 24 -5.51 -9.29 17.07
CA LYS A 24 -6.17 -8.50 18.11
C LYS A 24 -5.72 -7.04 18.05
N LEU A 25 -6.37 -6.27 17.21
CA LEU A 25 -6.07 -4.85 16.99
C LEU A 25 -7.06 -4.00 17.78
N LYS A 26 -6.60 -2.83 18.25
CA LYS A 26 -7.50 -1.83 18.83
C LYS A 26 -8.46 -1.34 17.75
N SER A 27 -9.76 -1.32 18.05
CA SER A 27 -10.76 -0.67 17.22
C SER A 27 -10.40 0.81 17.04
N VAL A 28 -10.83 1.38 15.93
CA VAL A 28 -10.73 2.82 15.65
C VAL A 28 -12.15 3.40 15.56
N ASN A 29 -12.28 4.67 15.90
CA ASN A 29 -13.56 5.37 15.76
C ASN A 29 -13.96 5.50 14.29
N ASN A 30 -15.23 5.79 14.05
CA ASN A 30 -15.72 6.16 12.73
C ASN A 30 -14.92 7.36 12.18
N PHE A 31 -14.70 7.38 10.87
CA PHE A 31 -13.93 8.41 10.16
C PHE A 31 -12.42 8.46 10.50
N GLU A 32 -11.91 7.55 11.33
CA GLU A 32 -10.50 7.49 11.70
C GLU A 32 -9.80 6.29 11.06
N LYS A 33 -8.46 6.34 11.03
CA LYS A 33 -7.63 5.19 10.70
C LYS A 33 -6.46 5.07 11.64
N LYS A 34 -5.97 3.84 11.81
CA LYS A 34 -4.73 3.52 12.49
C LYS A 34 -3.84 2.66 11.60
N VAL A 35 -2.55 2.99 11.56
CA VAL A 35 -1.53 2.22 10.84
C VAL A 35 -0.59 1.60 11.86
N TYR A 36 -0.43 0.30 11.77
CA TYR A 36 0.56 -0.46 12.51
C TYR A 36 1.73 -0.77 11.58
N HIS A 37 2.89 -0.20 11.90
CA HIS A 37 4.08 -0.29 11.06
C HIS A 37 4.82 -1.59 11.32
N ASN A 38 4.97 -2.41 10.31
CA ASN A 38 5.78 -3.63 10.33
C ASN A 38 6.60 -3.65 9.06
N ARG A 39 7.91 -3.92 9.16
CA ARG A 39 8.81 -3.96 8.00
C ARG A 39 9.97 -4.91 8.21
N ILE A 40 10.53 -5.36 7.10
CA ILE A 40 11.76 -6.12 7.07
C ILE A 40 12.73 -5.48 6.08
N PHE A 41 13.97 -5.27 6.53
CA PHE A 41 15.03 -4.69 5.71
C PHE A 41 15.79 -5.77 4.94
N LYS A 42 16.53 -5.36 3.92
CA LYS A 42 17.32 -6.25 3.07
C LYS A 42 18.40 -7.03 3.86
N ASP A 43 18.88 -6.45 4.96
CA ASP A 43 19.82 -7.11 5.90
C ASP A 43 19.15 -8.10 6.86
N GLY A 44 17.82 -8.26 6.77
CA GLY A 44 17.03 -9.16 7.61
C GLY A 44 16.60 -8.57 8.95
N SER A 45 16.94 -7.32 9.27
CA SER A 45 16.43 -6.62 10.46
C SER A 45 14.94 -6.34 10.33
N ILE A 46 14.24 -6.32 11.46
CA ILE A 46 12.76 -6.15 11.51
C ILE A 46 12.39 -5.06 12.48
N GLU A 47 11.45 -4.20 12.04
CA GLU A 47 10.69 -3.30 12.88
C GLU A 47 9.23 -3.75 12.89
N SER A 48 8.65 -3.95 14.07
CA SER A 48 7.26 -4.44 14.18
C SER A 48 6.50 -3.76 15.30
N SER A 49 5.22 -3.49 15.05
CA SER A 49 4.31 -2.90 16.05
C SER A 49 3.11 -3.77 16.40
N CYS A 50 2.77 -4.79 15.61
CA CYS A 50 1.61 -5.63 15.90
C CYS A 50 1.70 -7.07 15.33
N VAL A 51 2.67 -7.36 14.48
CA VAL A 51 2.87 -8.68 13.87
C VAL A 51 4.17 -9.28 14.42
N GLU A 52 4.17 -10.54 14.81
CA GLU A 52 5.36 -11.19 15.33
C GLU A 52 6.49 -11.24 14.27
N ASN A 53 7.74 -11.10 14.71
CA ASN A 53 8.90 -11.10 13.80
C ASN A 53 8.99 -12.39 12.96
N LYS A 54 8.61 -13.55 13.53
CA LYS A 54 8.58 -14.81 12.78
C LYS A 54 7.59 -14.77 11.62
N THR A 55 6.42 -14.14 11.84
CA THR A 55 5.39 -13.97 10.82
C THR A 55 5.85 -13.02 9.72
N ILE A 56 6.50 -11.89 10.08
CA ILE A 56 7.06 -10.98 9.09
C ILE A 56 8.10 -11.68 8.22
N ARG A 57 9.00 -12.50 8.81
CA ARG A 57 9.97 -13.30 8.04
C ARG A 57 9.28 -14.29 7.11
N ARG A 58 8.24 -14.98 7.59
CA ARG A 58 7.46 -15.93 6.77
C ARG A 58 6.77 -15.22 5.61
N LEU A 59 6.10 -14.08 5.87
CA LEU A 59 5.47 -13.27 4.81
C LEU A 59 6.52 -12.83 3.77
N HIS A 60 7.68 -12.38 4.22
CA HIS A 60 8.76 -12.01 3.30
C HIS A 60 9.22 -13.21 2.46
N ASN A 61 9.50 -14.36 3.09
CA ASN A 61 9.96 -15.55 2.38
C ASN A 61 8.92 -16.05 1.36
N ASN A 62 7.64 -16.02 1.73
CA ASN A 62 6.57 -16.54 0.86
C ASN A 62 6.25 -15.61 -0.32
N TYR A 63 6.31 -14.27 -0.14
CA TYR A 63 5.73 -13.34 -1.10
C TYR A 63 6.72 -12.39 -1.75
N HIS A 64 7.96 -12.27 -1.25
CA HIS A 64 8.93 -11.31 -1.79
C HIS A 64 9.27 -11.56 -3.25
N SER A 65 9.51 -12.82 -3.64
CA SER A 65 9.81 -13.17 -5.02
C SER A 65 8.66 -12.84 -5.97
N ILE A 66 7.41 -12.98 -5.52
CA ILE A 66 6.21 -12.62 -6.30
C ILE A 66 6.17 -11.10 -6.50
N ALA A 67 6.37 -10.33 -5.42
CA ALA A 67 6.37 -8.87 -5.48
C ALA A 67 7.49 -8.32 -6.37
N ILE A 68 8.71 -8.89 -6.29
CA ILE A 68 9.83 -8.52 -7.17
C ILE A 68 9.50 -8.82 -8.63
N LYS A 69 8.93 -9.97 -8.97
CA LYS A 69 8.51 -10.29 -10.34
C LYS A 69 7.46 -9.31 -10.87
N ILE A 70 6.52 -8.89 -10.03
CA ILE A 70 5.52 -7.86 -10.41
C ILE A 70 6.23 -6.51 -10.65
N LEU A 71 7.16 -6.11 -9.78
CA LEU A 71 7.94 -4.88 -9.97
C LEU A 71 8.77 -4.94 -11.24
N GLU A 72 9.45 -6.05 -11.51
CA GLU A 72 10.24 -6.29 -12.71
C GLU A 72 9.38 -6.21 -13.99
N LYS A 73 8.20 -6.83 -13.98
CA LYS A 73 7.23 -6.79 -15.08
C LYS A 73 6.80 -5.36 -15.43
N TYR A 74 6.61 -4.49 -14.44
CA TYR A 74 6.00 -3.17 -14.63
C TYR A 74 6.99 -2.00 -14.58
N ALA A 75 8.10 -2.15 -13.86
CA ALA A 75 9.13 -1.12 -13.68
C ALA A 75 10.52 -1.73 -13.40
N PRO A 76 11.12 -2.48 -14.35
CA PRO A 76 12.39 -3.17 -14.16
C PRO A 76 13.51 -2.25 -13.67
N GLN A 77 13.50 -0.98 -14.09
CA GLN A 77 14.49 0.03 -13.68
C GLN A 77 14.44 0.38 -12.18
N LYS A 78 13.44 -0.10 -11.44
CA LYS A 78 13.31 0.14 -9.99
C LYS A 78 13.76 -1.04 -9.13
N VAL A 79 13.97 -2.22 -9.71
CA VAL A 79 14.26 -3.45 -8.94
C VAL A 79 15.49 -3.28 -8.06
N GLU A 80 16.58 -2.76 -8.64
CA GLU A 80 17.85 -2.54 -7.93
C GLU A 80 17.77 -1.46 -6.83
N LEU A 81 16.70 -0.67 -6.81
CA LEU A 81 16.49 0.35 -5.78
C LEU A 81 15.84 -0.21 -4.51
N TYR A 82 15.42 -1.49 -4.51
CA TYR A 82 14.77 -2.12 -3.36
C TYR A 82 15.69 -2.21 -2.15
N GLN A 83 15.17 -1.82 -0.97
CA GLN A 83 15.90 -1.84 0.29
C GLN A 83 15.14 -2.50 1.44
N TYR A 84 13.80 -2.42 1.45
CA TYR A 84 12.98 -3.04 2.50
C TYR A 84 11.53 -3.27 2.02
N SER A 85 10.83 -4.15 2.73
CA SER A 85 9.40 -4.40 2.52
C SER A 85 8.61 -3.89 3.72
N ASP A 86 7.52 -3.16 3.44
CA ASP A 86 6.48 -2.86 4.44
C ASP A 86 5.43 -3.98 4.44
N PHE A 87 5.02 -4.39 5.64
CA PHE A 87 3.87 -5.26 5.91
C PHE A 87 2.93 -4.57 6.90
N HIS A 88 2.51 -3.34 6.58
CA HIS A 88 1.71 -2.54 7.49
C HIS A 88 0.29 -3.06 7.57
N ILE A 89 -0.27 -3.12 8.78
CA ILE A 89 -1.69 -3.37 8.98
C ILE A 89 -2.38 -2.02 9.13
N VAL A 90 -3.41 -1.80 8.31
CA VAL A 90 -4.22 -0.58 8.35
C VAL A 90 -5.63 -0.95 8.80
N VAL A 91 -6.05 -0.35 9.90
CA VAL A 91 -7.43 -0.39 10.39
C VAL A 91 -8.08 0.94 10.04
N ALA A 92 -9.11 0.92 9.22
CA ALA A 92 -9.93 2.09 8.91
C ALA A 92 -11.32 1.90 9.49
N GLY A 93 -11.77 2.85 10.30
CA GLY A 93 -13.09 2.83 10.92
C GLY A 93 -14.22 2.95 9.90
N ALA A 94 -15.46 2.71 10.34
CA ALA A 94 -16.62 2.90 9.49
C ALA A 94 -16.67 4.33 8.94
N ASN A 95 -17.15 4.48 7.71
CA ASN A 95 -17.23 5.76 6.97
C ASN A 95 -15.89 6.48 6.73
N TYR A 96 -14.74 5.87 7.06
CA TYR A 96 -13.44 6.46 6.75
C TYR A 96 -13.26 6.56 5.23
N SER A 97 -12.77 7.72 4.77
CA SER A 97 -12.44 7.95 3.36
C SER A 97 -11.03 8.50 3.24
N PHE A 98 -10.20 7.84 2.45
CA PHE A 98 -8.89 8.36 2.11
C PHE A 98 -8.97 9.04 0.74
N PRO A 99 -8.54 10.31 0.63
CA PRO A 99 -8.71 11.10 -0.59
C PRO A 99 -7.96 10.52 -1.79
N ILE A 100 -8.28 10.99 -2.99
CA ILE A 100 -7.54 10.63 -4.21
C ILE A 100 -6.10 11.12 -4.06
N HIS A 101 -5.16 10.19 -4.17
CA HIS A 101 -3.73 10.47 -4.02
C HIS A 101 -2.91 9.51 -4.88
N SER A 102 -1.70 9.91 -5.23
CA SER A 102 -0.63 9.01 -5.67
C SER A 102 0.27 8.72 -4.48
N ASP A 103 0.78 7.50 -4.41
CA ASP A 103 1.70 7.09 -3.36
C ASP A 103 3.02 7.88 -3.40
N THR A 104 3.71 7.92 -2.27
CA THR A 104 5.00 8.61 -2.15
C THR A 104 6.10 7.92 -2.97
N PRO A 105 7.11 8.66 -3.49
CA PRO A 105 8.14 8.12 -4.38
C PRO A 105 9.01 7.01 -3.78
N ASN A 106 9.10 6.91 -2.47
CA ASN A 106 9.83 5.84 -1.79
C ASN A 106 9.16 4.45 -1.93
N LYS A 107 7.92 4.36 -2.42
CA LYS A 107 7.29 3.11 -2.78
C LYS A 107 7.66 2.74 -4.22
N LEU A 108 8.33 1.64 -4.41
CA LEU A 108 8.67 1.08 -5.73
C LEU A 108 7.50 0.30 -6.31
N LEU A 109 6.90 -0.54 -5.46
CA LEU A 109 5.67 -1.28 -5.69
C LEU A 109 4.70 -0.99 -4.54
N SER A 110 3.47 -0.66 -4.86
CA SER A 110 2.39 -0.53 -3.89
C SER A 110 1.49 -1.75 -3.97
N GLY A 111 1.22 -2.35 -2.81
CA GLY A 111 0.32 -3.48 -2.68
C GLY A 111 -0.67 -3.32 -1.54
N VAL A 112 -1.87 -3.80 -1.73
CA VAL A 112 -2.90 -3.91 -0.70
C VAL A 112 -3.57 -5.27 -0.78
N VAL A 113 -3.66 -5.97 0.34
CA VAL A 113 -4.41 -7.23 0.48
C VAL A 113 -5.59 -6.97 1.39
N TYR A 114 -6.79 -7.33 0.94
CA TYR A 114 -8.02 -7.15 1.70
C TYR A 114 -8.18 -8.30 2.71
N LEU A 115 -8.28 -7.97 4.00
CA LEU A 115 -8.37 -8.98 5.07
C LEU A 115 -9.80 -9.11 5.59
N VAL A 116 -10.27 -8.15 6.34
CA VAL A 116 -11.61 -8.14 6.95
C VAL A 116 -12.27 -6.78 6.80
N PRO A 117 -13.62 -6.72 6.76
CA PRO A 117 -14.61 -7.79 6.89
C PRO A 117 -14.80 -8.61 5.59
N GLU A 118 -15.77 -9.50 5.57
CA GLU A 118 -16.12 -10.26 4.34
C GLU A 118 -16.56 -9.36 3.20
N LYS A 119 -17.31 -8.30 3.49
CA LYS A 119 -17.81 -7.31 2.51
C LYS A 119 -17.41 -5.91 2.91
N ASN A 120 -16.92 -5.14 1.98
CA ASN A 120 -16.59 -3.71 2.15
C ASN A 120 -16.41 -3.05 0.77
N PHE A 121 -16.01 -1.79 0.74
CA PHE A 121 -15.59 -1.14 -0.51
C PHE A 121 -14.11 -1.43 -0.79
N GLY A 122 -13.81 -1.67 -2.07
CA GLY A 122 -12.45 -1.91 -2.54
C GLY A 122 -11.65 -0.64 -2.79
N THR A 123 -10.80 -0.68 -3.80
CA THR A 123 -9.91 0.44 -4.16
C THR A 123 -10.35 1.01 -5.52
N THR A 124 -10.56 2.32 -5.58
CA THR A 124 -10.88 3.01 -6.82
C THR A 124 -9.62 3.59 -7.45
N LEU A 125 -9.42 3.32 -8.74
CA LEU A 125 -8.30 3.78 -9.55
C LEU A 125 -8.75 4.92 -10.47
N TYR A 126 -7.87 5.91 -10.65
CA TYR A 126 -8.17 7.11 -11.44
C TYR A 126 -7.10 7.35 -12.52
N SER A 127 -7.46 8.09 -13.55
CA SER A 127 -6.50 8.67 -14.51
C SER A 127 -5.67 9.79 -13.86
N ALA A 128 -4.62 10.23 -14.53
CA ALA A 128 -3.86 11.41 -14.12
C ALA A 128 -4.77 12.65 -13.89
N ASN A 129 -5.84 12.77 -14.66
CA ASN A 129 -6.83 13.86 -14.54
C ASN A 129 -7.90 13.57 -13.47
N LYS A 130 -7.66 12.64 -12.56
CA LYS A 130 -8.57 12.24 -11.47
C LYS A 130 -9.96 11.74 -11.94
N LYS A 131 -10.11 11.31 -13.20
CA LYS A 131 -11.33 10.64 -13.67
C LYS A 131 -11.27 9.17 -13.27
N LYS A 132 -12.36 8.64 -12.69
CA LYS A 132 -12.47 7.22 -12.30
C LYS A 132 -12.28 6.33 -13.53
N ILE A 133 -11.36 5.36 -13.42
CA ILE A 133 -11.09 4.36 -14.46
C ILE A 133 -11.70 3.02 -14.08
N LYS A 134 -11.43 2.54 -12.85
CA LYS A 134 -11.78 1.19 -12.43
C LYS A 134 -11.99 1.15 -10.92
N ASN A 135 -12.91 0.33 -10.48
CA ASN A 135 -13.02 -0.09 -9.09
C ASN A 135 -12.52 -1.53 -8.98
N ILE A 136 -11.58 -1.76 -8.07
CA ILE A 136 -11.15 -3.11 -7.69
C ILE A 136 -12.05 -3.53 -6.54
N GLU A 137 -12.94 -4.45 -6.81
CA GLU A 137 -13.92 -4.93 -5.83
C GLU A 137 -13.24 -5.55 -4.63
N TRP A 138 -13.80 -5.29 -3.46
CA TRP A 138 -13.40 -5.96 -2.23
C TRP A 138 -13.73 -7.46 -2.31
N LYS A 139 -12.73 -8.26 -2.05
CA LYS A 139 -12.85 -9.70 -1.82
C LYS A 139 -11.76 -10.08 -0.83
N GLN A 140 -12.12 -10.79 0.21
CA GLN A 140 -11.12 -11.28 1.18
C GLN A 140 -10.00 -12.03 0.48
N ASN A 141 -8.77 -11.84 0.95
CA ASN A 141 -7.55 -12.40 0.40
C ASN A 141 -7.27 -12.03 -1.09
N ARG A 142 -7.90 -10.96 -1.58
CA ARG A 142 -7.53 -10.36 -2.88
C ARG A 142 -6.42 -9.34 -2.66
N ALA A 143 -5.34 -9.48 -3.44
CA ALA A 143 -4.27 -8.50 -3.54
C ALA A 143 -4.43 -7.63 -4.78
N LEU A 144 -4.15 -6.34 -4.65
CA LEU A 144 -3.95 -5.40 -5.74
C LEU A 144 -2.53 -4.88 -5.67
N PHE A 145 -1.75 -5.03 -6.75
CA PHE A 145 -0.41 -4.45 -6.88
C PHE A 145 -0.33 -3.50 -8.07
N PHE A 146 0.47 -2.45 -7.93
CA PHE A 146 0.84 -1.55 -9.02
C PHE A 146 2.20 -0.90 -8.77
N SER A 147 3.00 -0.70 -9.83
CA SER A 147 4.19 0.11 -9.71
C SER A 147 3.78 1.58 -9.55
N ARG A 148 4.22 2.18 -8.45
CA ARG A 148 3.93 3.57 -8.14
C ARG A 148 4.56 4.50 -9.16
N THR A 149 3.78 5.48 -9.63
CA THR A 149 4.23 6.68 -10.36
C THR A 149 3.35 7.86 -9.95
N GLU A 150 3.70 9.08 -10.39
CA GLU A 150 2.82 10.26 -10.22
C GLU A 150 1.44 10.08 -10.89
N ASN A 151 1.36 9.18 -11.89
CA ASN A 151 0.15 8.92 -12.67
C ASN A 151 -0.63 7.67 -12.21
N THR A 152 -0.48 7.29 -10.93
CA THR A 152 -1.23 6.19 -10.33
C THR A 152 -2.13 6.64 -9.16
N PRO A 153 -3.04 7.64 -9.40
CA PRO A 153 -3.90 8.10 -8.34
C PRO A 153 -4.98 7.08 -8.01
N HIS A 154 -5.22 6.91 -6.72
CA HIS A 154 -6.22 5.97 -6.20
C HIS A 154 -6.83 6.49 -4.91
N SER A 155 -7.95 5.91 -4.52
CA SER A 155 -8.62 6.18 -3.24
C SER A 155 -9.26 4.93 -2.69
N TYR A 156 -9.63 4.96 -1.42
CA TYR A 156 -10.49 3.96 -0.81
C TYR A 156 -11.40 4.60 0.25
N LYS A 157 -12.48 3.92 0.54
CA LYS A 157 -13.36 4.24 1.66
C LYS A 157 -13.80 2.96 2.37
N SER A 158 -14.18 3.06 3.63
CA SER A 158 -14.85 2.00 4.37
C SER A 158 -16.37 2.15 4.20
N ASP A 159 -17.09 1.04 4.38
CA ASP A 159 -18.55 1.08 4.52
C ASP A 159 -18.97 1.77 5.83
N SER A 160 -20.27 1.82 6.09
CA SER A 160 -20.84 2.45 7.27
C SER A 160 -20.99 1.49 8.46
N ILE A 161 -20.62 0.21 8.32
CA ILE A 161 -21.00 -0.84 9.26
C ILE A 161 -19.81 -1.31 10.09
N SER A 162 -18.63 -1.48 9.45
CA SER A 162 -17.53 -2.21 10.07
C SER A 162 -16.16 -1.59 9.82
N ASN A 163 -15.22 -1.90 10.70
CA ASN A 163 -13.81 -1.55 10.45
C ASN A 163 -13.27 -2.36 9.27
N ARG A 164 -12.55 -1.67 8.40
CA ARG A 164 -11.84 -2.25 7.26
C ARG A 164 -10.40 -2.50 7.63
N ILE A 165 -9.95 -3.76 7.57
CA ILE A 165 -8.55 -4.13 7.83
C ILE A 165 -7.89 -4.61 6.54
N THR A 166 -6.71 -4.08 6.27
CA THR A 166 -5.90 -4.45 5.09
C THR A 166 -4.44 -4.63 5.48
N LEU A 167 -3.77 -5.56 4.80
CA LEU A 167 -2.32 -5.61 4.76
C LEU A 167 -1.84 -4.71 3.61
N ILE A 168 -1.00 -3.75 3.93
CA ILE A 168 -0.27 -2.94 2.95
C ILE A 168 1.09 -3.59 2.76
N TYR A 169 1.29 -4.16 1.59
CA TYR A 169 2.55 -4.81 1.23
C TYR A 169 3.24 -3.99 0.14
N ASN A 170 4.29 -3.27 0.50
CA ASN A 170 5.04 -2.44 -0.43
C ASN A 170 6.50 -2.92 -0.53
N LEU A 171 7.09 -2.76 -1.71
CA LEU A 171 8.54 -2.74 -1.89
C LEU A 171 9.02 -1.29 -1.84
N MET A 172 10.03 -1.03 -1.02
CA MET A 172 10.40 0.32 -0.58
C MET A 172 11.87 0.63 -0.81
N THR A 173 12.16 1.93 -0.89
CA THR A 173 13.52 2.49 -0.85
C THR A 173 13.56 3.78 -0.03
N VAL A 174 14.72 4.16 0.48
CA VAL A 174 14.96 5.51 1.03
C VAL A 174 15.55 6.46 -0.02
N ASP A 175 16.03 5.95 -1.15
CA ASP A 175 16.68 6.73 -2.20
C ASP A 175 15.66 7.30 -3.22
N ILE A 176 14.92 8.33 -2.78
CA ILE A 176 13.94 9.03 -3.63
C ILE A 176 14.61 9.67 -4.86
N LYS A 177 15.88 10.09 -4.74
CA LYS A 177 16.59 10.74 -5.85
C LYS A 177 16.79 9.77 -7.03
N SER A 178 17.21 8.54 -6.74
CA SER A 178 17.35 7.50 -7.76
C SER A 178 16.00 7.06 -8.34
N VAL A 179 14.93 7.05 -7.53
CA VAL A 179 13.56 6.82 -8.04
C VAL A 179 13.16 7.92 -9.03
N CYS A 180 13.37 9.20 -8.68
CA CYS A 180 13.07 10.30 -9.59
C CYS A 180 13.85 10.18 -10.91
N LYS A 181 15.13 9.78 -10.85
CA LYS A 181 15.93 9.51 -12.06
C LYS A 181 15.34 8.38 -12.90
N ALA A 182 14.95 7.26 -12.26
CA ALA A 182 14.33 6.11 -12.94
C ALA A 182 12.95 6.45 -13.55
N GLU A 183 12.20 7.34 -12.92
CA GLU A 183 10.88 7.82 -13.39
C GLU A 183 10.99 9.03 -14.36
N LYS A 184 12.20 9.57 -14.59
CA LYS A 184 12.44 10.79 -15.38
C LYS A 184 11.67 12.00 -14.85
N THR A 185 11.60 12.13 -13.51
CA THR A 185 10.94 13.23 -12.81
C THR A 185 11.97 14.17 -12.18
N PHE A 186 11.60 15.43 -11.97
CA PHE A 186 12.50 16.44 -11.41
C PHE A 186 12.48 16.38 -9.88
N TYR A 187 13.56 15.87 -9.27
CA TYR A 187 13.65 15.61 -7.84
C TYR A 187 13.32 16.83 -6.94
N PRO A 188 13.83 18.07 -7.19
CA PRO A 188 13.47 19.21 -6.35
C PRO A 188 11.97 19.49 -6.31
N TYR A 189 11.28 19.38 -7.44
CA TYR A 189 9.82 19.51 -7.50
C TYR A 189 9.12 18.44 -6.66
N ILE A 190 9.52 17.19 -6.81
CA ILE A 190 8.98 16.08 -6.02
C ILE A 190 9.21 16.29 -4.53
N TYR A 191 10.40 16.74 -4.12
CA TYR A 191 10.72 17.02 -2.72
C TYR A 191 9.83 18.12 -2.14
N ILE A 192 9.63 19.23 -2.85
CA ILE A 192 8.74 20.32 -2.42
C ILE A 192 7.30 19.82 -2.33
N LYS A 193 6.81 19.10 -3.34
CA LYS A 193 5.48 18.52 -3.36
C LYS A 193 5.25 17.61 -2.14
N LEU A 194 6.21 16.75 -1.78
CA LEU A 194 6.11 15.90 -0.58
C LEU A 194 5.97 16.71 0.71
N LYS A 195 6.71 17.80 0.85
CA LYS A 195 6.61 18.69 2.02
C LYS A 195 5.22 19.33 2.11
N ILE A 196 4.72 19.85 1.00
CA ILE A 196 3.40 20.46 0.92
C ILE A 196 2.31 19.42 1.21
N ASN A 197 2.35 18.24 0.57
CA ASN A 197 1.37 17.18 0.80
C ASN A 197 1.35 16.70 2.26
N LYS A 198 2.50 16.58 2.91
CA LYS A 198 2.56 16.24 4.33
C LYS A 198 1.84 17.29 5.20
N PHE A 199 1.98 18.55 4.87
CA PHE A 199 1.28 19.65 5.54
C PHE A 199 -0.23 19.60 5.27
N LEU A 200 -0.63 19.48 4.00
CA LEU A 200 -2.05 19.46 3.60
C LEU A 200 -2.79 18.25 4.18
N LEU A 201 -2.20 17.06 4.18
CA LEU A 201 -2.80 15.88 4.78
C LEU A 201 -2.95 16.01 6.30
N LYS A 202 -1.95 16.65 6.95
CA LYS A 202 -1.99 16.83 8.41
C LYS A 202 -3.11 17.77 8.87
N TYR A 203 -3.36 18.86 8.13
CA TYR A 203 -4.24 19.93 8.57
C TYR A 203 -5.58 20.00 7.82
N PHE A 204 -5.66 19.50 6.60
CA PHE A 204 -6.82 19.69 5.73
C PHE A 204 -7.35 18.38 5.11
N ASN A 205 -6.71 17.24 5.37
CA ASN A 205 -7.01 15.95 4.71
C ASN A 205 -7.01 16.04 3.17
N LEU A 206 -6.16 16.88 2.60
CA LEU A 206 -6.00 17.12 1.15
C LEU A 206 -4.65 16.62 0.66
N ASN A 207 -4.57 16.28 -0.63
CA ASN A 207 -3.35 15.88 -1.33
C ASN A 207 -3.37 16.44 -2.77
N ILE A 208 -2.23 17.02 -3.23
CA ILE A 208 -2.05 17.62 -4.56
C ILE A 208 -1.16 16.78 -5.48
#